data_b44941d115cfcb67c10e8c8803f8c9a6
#
_entry.id   b44941d115cfcb67c10e8c8803f8c9a6
#
_cell.length_a   1.000
_cell.length_b   1.000
_cell.length_c   1.000
_cell.angle_alpha   90.00
_cell.angle_beta   90.00
_cell.angle_gamma   90.00
#
_symmetry.space_group_name_H-M   'P 1'
#
loop_
_entity.id
_entity.type
_entity.pdbx_description
1 polymer ?
#
loop_
_entity_poly.entity_id
_entity_poly.type
_entity_poly.pdbx_seq_one_letter_code
_entity_poly.pdbx_strand_id
1 'polypeptide(L)'
;MIRFDDILEKVNPYLTQDEIKDVTKAYAYSAKVHGGQKRYSGEPYMIHPMQVASILADIKLDKESIITGLLHDTIEDTLATREDISKIFGSEVCGLVEGVTKISKLKISSTFEKQAEDFRKLILATGKDIRVILVKLADRLHNIRTIKYLPEEKKENFARETIDLFAPLADRLGIYWIRTELEDKCFEVLKPNEYKE
;
A
#
# COMPACT_ATOMS: atom_id res chain seq x y z
N MET A 1 18.68 -1.16 1.75
CA MET A 1 17.52 -1.39 2.65
C MET A 1 17.01 -0.03 3.07
N ILE A 2 15.72 0.24 2.97
CA ILE A 2 15.14 1.54 3.36
C ILE A 2 15.32 1.78 4.86
N ARG A 3 15.66 3.01 5.24
CA ARG A 3 15.71 3.47 6.62
C ARG A 3 14.59 4.49 6.83
N PHE A 4 14.18 4.69 8.08
CA PHE A 4 13.15 5.69 8.38
C PHE A 4 13.61 7.11 8.04
N ASP A 5 14.90 7.40 8.21
CA ASP A 5 15.50 8.68 7.82
C ASP A 5 15.30 9.00 6.34
N ASP A 6 15.32 7.98 5.46
CA ASP A 6 15.09 8.17 4.02
C ASP A 6 13.66 8.70 3.74
N ILE A 7 12.69 8.32 4.60
CA ILE A 7 11.31 8.86 4.53
C ILE A 7 11.26 10.28 5.05
N LEU A 8 11.93 10.54 6.17
CA LEU A 8 12.00 11.89 6.76
C LEU A 8 12.62 12.90 5.79
N GLU A 9 13.69 12.53 5.08
CA GLU A 9 14.29 13.37 4.03
C GLU A 9 13.29 13.71 2.92
N LYS A 10 12.44 12.78 2.53
CA LYS A 10 11.41 13.00 1.49
C LYS A 10 10.28 13.91 1.95
N VAL A 11 9.83 13.80 3.19
CA VAL A 11 8.69 14.57 3.70
C VAL A 11 9.10 15.94 4.27
N ASN A 12 10.34 16.11 4.73
CA ASN A 12 10.83 17.36 5.32
C ASN A 12 10.67 18.62 4.45
N PRO A 13 10.77 18.55 3.09
CA PRO A 13 10.55 19.71 2.24
C PRO A 13 9.13 20.27 2.22
N TYR A 14 8.11 19.50 2.67
CA TYR A 14 6.71 19.91 2.54
C TYR A 14 5.85 19.68 3.80
N LEU A 15 6.29 18.90 4.78
CA LEU A 15 5.63 18.76 6.06
C LEU A 15 6.27 19.64 7.12
N THR A 16 5.47 20.16 8.04
CA THR A 16 5.93 20.91 9.20
C THR A 16 6.63 20.01 10.22
N GLN A 17 7.42 20.59 11.13
CA GLN A 17 8.11 19.82 12.17
C GLN A 17 7.15 19.07 13.11
N ASP A 18 5.94 19.59 13.35
CA ASP A 18 4.95 18.91 14.18
C ASP A 18 4.32 17.74 13.43
N GLU A 19 4.06 17.87 12.13
CA GLU A 19 3.61 16.77 11.28
C GLU A 19 4.65 15.66 11.18
N ILE A 20 5.94 16.00 11.10
CA ILE A 20 7.04 15.04 11.11
C ILE A 20 7.10 14.27 12.45
N LYS A 21 6.82 14.93 13.57
CA LYS A 21 6.70 14.24 14.89
C LYS A 21 5.56 13.22 14.87
N ASP A 22 4.41 13.56 14.28
CA ASP A 22 3.28 12.63 14.15
C ASP A 22 3.64 11.42 13.28
N VAL A 23 4.32 11.62 12.15
CA VAL A 23 4.84 10.54 11.29
C VAL A 23 5.83 9.66 12.05
N THR A 24 6.72 10.27 12.85
CA THR A 24 7.69 9.53 13.69
C THR A 24 6.99 8.69 14.75
N LYS A 25 5.93 9.24 15.36
CA LYS A 25 5.08 8.52 16.31
C LYS A 25 4.40 7.31 15.67
N ALA A 26 3.90 7.45 14.42
CA ALA A 26 3.28 6.37 13.67
C ALA A 26 4.28 5.26 13.34
N TYR A 27 5.50 5.62 12.92
CA TYR A 27 6.58 4.67 12.71
C TYR A 27 6.91 3.87 14.00
N ALA A 28 7.09 4.55 15.13
CA ALA A 28 7.40 3.90 16.40
C ALA A 28 6.26 2.96 16.85
N TYR A 29 5.00 3.36 16.65
CA TYR A 29 3.83 2.55 16.96
C TYR A 29 3.78 1.30 16.06
N SER A 30 3.91 1.46 14.74
CA SER A 30 3.91 0.37 13.78
C SER A 30 5.03 -0.64 14.08
N ALA A 31 6.25 -0.15 14.35
CA ALA A 31 7.38 -1.00 14.71
C ALA A 31 7.13 -1.80 16.00
N LYS A 32 6.43 -1.21 16.96
CA LYS A 32 6.06 -1.88 18.22
C LYS A 32 5.04 -3.00 17.98
N VAL A 33 3.96 -2.73 17.25
CA VAL A 33 2.87 -3.72 17.07
C VAL A 33 3.23 -4.84 16.10
N HIS A 34 4.12 -4.59 15.14
CA HIS A 34 4.66 -5.60 14.22
C HIS A 34 5.95 -6.27 14.75
N GLY A 35 6.32 -6.01 16.00
CA GLY A 35 7.55 -6.53 16.60
C GLY A 35 7.69 -8.04 16.46
N GLY A 36 8.81 -8.52 15.90
CA GLY A 36 9.08 -9.95 15.68
C GLY A 36 8.43 -10.56 14.44
N GLN A 37 7.52 -9.88 13.76
CA GLN A 37 6.92 -10.37 12.52
C GLN A 37 7.93 -10.32 11.36
N LYS A 38 7.83 -11.31 10.45
CA LYS A 38 8.65 -11.41 9.24
C LYS A 38 7.76 -11.62 8.01
N ARG A 39 8.20 -11.11 6.87
CA ARG A 39 7.61 -11.38 5.57
C ARG A 39 8.06 -12.73 5.00
N TYR A 40 7.47 -13.15 3.87
CA TYR A 40 7.93 -14.33 3.12
C TYR A 40 9.40 -14.26 2.69
N SER A 41 9.96 -13.07 2.53
CA SER A 41 11.38 -12.84 2.26
C SER A 41 12.30 -13.17 3.45
N GLY A 42 11.74 -13.34 4.66
CA GLY A 42 12.49 -13.46 5.92
C GLY A 42 12.88 -12.11 6.54
N GLU A 43 12.68 -11.00 5.85
CA GLU A 43 12.95 -9.65 6.34
C GLU A 43 11.95 -9.22 7.42
N PRO A 44 12.32 -8.27 8.31
CA PRO A 44 11.40 -7.67 9.28
C PRO A 44 10.17 -7.09 8.57
N TYR A 45 8.97 -7.33 9.12
CA TYR A 45 7.71 -6.86 8.53
C TYR A 45 7.71 -5.35 8.30
N MET A 46 8.32 -4.59 9.21
CA MET A 46 8.37 -3.13 9.20
C MET A 46 8.92 -2.51 7.91
N ILE A 47 9.73 -3.26 7.14
CA ILE A 47 10.24 -2.81 5.84
C ILE A 47 9.09 -2.48 4.88
N HIS A 48 7.99 -3.26 4.92
CA HIS A 48 6.84 -3.03 4.05
C HIS A 48 6.11 -1.72 4.32
N PRO A 49 5.61 -1.42 5.52
CA PRO A 49 4.98 -0.14 5.83
C PRO A 49 5.89 1.07 5.52
N MET A 50 7.19 0.95 5.78
CA MET A 50 8.15 2.00 5.42
C MET A 50 8.23 2.23 3.91
N GLN A 51 8.26 1.17 3.10
CA GLN A 51 8.27 1.28 1.64
C GLN A 51 6.96 1.90 1.13
N VAL A 52 5.82 1.50 1.68
CA VAL A 52 4.52 2.11 1.34
C VAL A 52 4.54 3.60 1.66
N ALA A 53 4.94 3.99 2.87
CA ALA A 53 5.05 5.40 3.25
C ALA A 53 6.03 6.18 2.36
N SER A 54 7.16 5.56 1.97
CA SER A 54 8.12 6.17 1.06
C SER A 54 7.54 6.43 -0.34
N ILE A 55 6.75 5.50 -0.89
CA ILE A 55 6.05 5.66 -2.18
C ILE A 55 5.03 6.81 -2.09
N LEU A 56 4.29 6.91 -0.97
CA LEU A 56 3.35 8.00 -0.74
C LEU A 56 4.06 9.36 -0.61
N ALA A 57 5.26 9.38 -0.01
CA ALA A 57 6.10 10.57 0.08
C ALA A 57 6.64 11.00 -1.30
N ASP A 58 6.93 10.07 -2.22
CA ASP A 58 7.35 10.38 -3.59
C ASP A 58 6.26 11.15 -4.38
N ILE A 59 4.99 10.90 -4.09
CA ILE A 59 3.85 11.64 -4.66
C ILE A 59 3.39 12.80 -3.78
N LYS A 60 4.16 13.14 -2.74
CA LYS A 60 3.96 14.30 -1.85
C LYS A 60 2.58 14.35 -1.20
N LEU A 61 2.11 13.21 -0.71
CA LEU A 61 0.84 13.17 0.03
C LEU A 61 0.97 13.79 1.42
N ASP A 62 -0.18 14.14 1.98
CA ASP A 62 -0.31 14.74 3.30
C ASP A 62 0.13 13.80 4.44
N LYS A 63 0.26 14.35 5.62
CA LYS A 63 0.69 13.65 6.84
C LYS A 63 -0.20 12.43 7.13
N GLU A 64 -1.50 12.57 7.00
CA GLU A 64 -2.47 11.52 7.29
C GLU A 64 -2.29 10.31 6.36
N SER A 65 -1.98 10.56 5.09
CA SER A 65 -1.67 9.51 4.10
C SER A 65 -0.37 8.79 4.42
N ILE A 66 0.69 9.52 4.79
CA ILE A 66 1.99 8.92 5.19
C ILE A 66 1.82 8.07 6.44
N ILE A 67 1.12 8.58 7.45
CA ILE A 67 0.79 7.85 8.67
C ILE A 67 -0.03 6.60 8.34
N THR A 68 -1.03 6.72 7.47
CA THR A 68 -1.83 5.58 7.02
C THR A 68 -0.97 4.54 6.32
N GLY A 69 -0.03 4.93 5.48
CA GLY A 69 0.93 4.00 4.86
C GLY A 69 1.75 3.21 5.88
N LEU A 70 2.16 3.85 7.00
CA LEU A 70 2.86 3.19 8.09
C LEU A 70 1.97 2.25 8.92
N LEU A 71 0.65 2.48 8.96
CA LEU A 71 -0.30 1.80 9.84
C LEU A 71 -1.29 0.88 9.11
N HIS A 72 -1.29 0.82 7.77
CA HIS A 72 -2.37 0.25 6.97
C HIS A 72 -2.69 -1.22 7.29
N ASP A 73 -1.69 -2.01 7.67
CA ASP A 73 -1.85 -3.43 8.02
C ASP A 73 -2.01 -3.67 9.54
N THR A 74 -1.91 -2.63 10.38
CA THR A 74 -1.88 -2.83 11.85
C THR A 74 -3.15 -3.46 12.39
N ILE A 75 -4.33 -3.09 11.87
CA ILE A 75 -5.62 -3.65 12.31
C ILE A 75 -5.82 -5.08 11.79
N GLU A 76 -5.23 -5.43 10.63
CA GLU A 76 -5.38 -6.75 10.03
C GLU A 76 -4.40 -7.77 10.61
N ASP A 77 -3.15 -7.37 10.82
CA ASP A 77 -2.04 -8.29 11.08
C ASP A 77 -1.52 -8.23 12.52
N THR A 78 -2.11 -7.38 13.40
CA THR A 78 -1.69 -7.25 14.79
C THR A 78 -2.87 -7.25 15.77
N LEU A 79 -2.58 -7.05 17.05
CA LEU A 79 -3.59 -6.87 18.08
C LEU A 79 -4.09 -5.40 18.21
N ALA A 80 -3.62 -4.50 17.35
CA ALA A 80 -4.06 -3.11 17.36
C ALA A 80 -5.53 -3.00 16.97
N THR A 81 -6.28 -2.25 17.73
CA THR A 81 -7.71 -2.04 17.50
C THR A 81 -7.96 -0.71 16.78
N ARG A 82 -9.14 -0.59 16.17
CA ARG A 82 -9.64 0.66 15.65
C ARG A 82 -9.62 1.79 16.67
N GLU A 83 -10.04 1.46 17.89
CA GLU A 83 -10.10 2.37 19.03
C GLU A 83 -8.72 2.91 19.40
N ASP A 84 -7.68 2.05 19.34
CA ASP A 84 -6.30 2.44 19.58
C ASP A 84 -5.82 3.44 18.52
N ILE A 85 -6.04 3.13 17.24
CA ILE A 85 -5.65 4.00 16.12
C ILE A 85 -6.38 5.35 16.24
N SER A 86 -7.69 5.34 16.48
CA SER A 86 -8.49 6.56 16.59
C SER A 86 -8.04 7.44 17.78
N LYS A 87 -7.74 6.83 18.92
CA LYS A 87 -7.28 7.53 20.12
C LYS A 87 -5.90 8.15 19.97
N ILE A 88 -5.00 7.47 19.26
CA ILE A 88 -3.58 7.85 19.16
C ILE A 88 -3.33 8.81 17.98
N PHE A 89 -3.99 8.58 16.85
CA PHE A 89 -3.73 9.25 15.57
C PHE A 89 -4.92 10.05 15.03
N GLY A 90 -6.08 9.98 15.70
CA GLY A 90 -7.28 10.70 15.32
C GLY A 90 -8.22 9.90 14.39
N SER A 91 -9.44 10.42 14.25
CA SER A 91 -10.52 9.75 13.50
C SER A 91 -10.24 9.71 11.99
N GLU A 92 -9.51 10.69 11.45
CA GLU A 92 -9.18 10.77 10.03
C GLU A 92 -8.26 9.64 9.61
N VAL A 93 -7.11 9.48 10.29
CA VAL A 93 -6.18 8.37 10.05
C VAL A 93 -6.88 7.02 10.26
N CYS A 94 -7.68 6.89 11.33
CA CYS A 94 -8.45 5.68 11.60
C CYS A 94 -9.39 5.34 10.42
N GLY A 95 -10.10 6.33 9.88
CA GLY A 95 -10.98 6.15 8.73
C GLY A 95 -10.24 5.72 7.47
N LEU A 96 -9.06 6.27 7.21
CA LEU A 96 -8.21 5.87 6.09
C LEU A 96 -7.71 4.42 6.25
N VAL A 97 -7.18 4.04 7.42
CA VAL A 97 -6.73 2.66 7.69
C VAL A 97 -7.88 1.67 7.52
N GLU A 98 -9.07 1.97 8.05
CA GLU A 98 -10.26 1.12 7.84
C GLU A 98 -10.66 1.02 6.38
N GLY A 99 -10.55 2.11 5.62
CA GLY A 99 -10.82 2.13 4.19
C GLY A 99 -9.90 1.17 3.44
N VAL A 100 -8.60 1.20 3.74
CA VAL A 100 -7.60 0.29 3.16
C VAL A 100 -7.92 -1.15 3.52
N THR A 101 -8.20 -1.44 4.80
CA THR A 101 -8.61 -2.77 5.29
C THR A 101 -9.85 -3.30 4.56
N LYS A 102 -10.86 -2.45 4.33
CA LYS A 102 -12.08 -2.84 3.58
C LYS A 102 -11.74 -3.23 2.14
N ILE A 103 -10.87 -2.48 1.46
CA ILE A 103 -10.44 -2.81 0.10
C ILE A 103 -9.70 -4.15 0.07
N SER A 104 -8.80 -4.40 1.01
CA SER A 104 -8.05 -5.66 1.11
C SER A 104 -8.96 -6.88 1.22
N LYS A 105 -10.13 -6.74 1.84
CA LYS A 105 -11.12 -7.81 2.03
C LYS A 105 -12.07 -8.01 0.84
N LEU A 106 -12.04 -7.14 -0.16
CA LEU A 106 -12.87 -7.31 -1.36
C LEU A 106 -12.40 -8.54 -2.14
N LYS A 107 -13.32 -9.43 -2.44
CA LYS A 107 -13.08 -10.51 -3.39
C LYS A 107 -13.16 -9.95 -4.80
N ILE A 108 -12.02 -9.79 -5.43
CA ILE A 108 -11.89 -9.30 -6.80
C ILE A 108 -11.83 -10.53 -7.72
N SER A 109 -12.60 -10.49 -8.80
CA SER A 109 -12.69 -11.58 -9.78
C SER A 109 -11.89 -11.20 -11.03
N SER A 110 -11.03 -12.10 -11.51
CA SER A 110 -10.17 -11.89 -12.68
C SER A 110 -10.89 -12.05 -14.04
N THR A 111 -12.22 -12.08 -14.09
CA THR A 111 -12.92 -12.19 -15.37
C THR A 111 -13.25 -10.81 -15.94
N PHE A 112 -13.00 -10.61 -17.23
CA PHE A 112 -13.22 -9.35 -17.96
C PHE A 112 -14.65 -8.77 -17.77
N GLU A 113 -15.65 -9.63 -17.71
CA GLU A 113 -17.05 -9.23 -17.51
C GLU A 113 -17.31 -8.60 -16.13
N LYS A 114 -16.46 -8.90 -15.13
CA LYS A 114 -16.58 -8.42 -13.76
C LYS A 114 -15.66 -7.24 -13.42
N GLN A 115 -14.70 -6.91 -14.27
CA GLN A 115 -13.74 -5.82 -14.00
C GLN A 115 -14.44 -4.49 -13.72
N ALA A 116 -15.47 -4.14 -14.49
CA ALA A 116 -16.23 -2.89 -14.27
C ALA A 116 -16.96 -2.89 -12.92
N GLU A 117 -17.50 -4.04 -12.51
CA GLU A 117 -18.17 -4.19 -11.21
C GLU A 117 -17.15 -4.15 -10.07
N ASP A 118 -16.00 -4.81 -10.20
CA ASP A 118 -14.95 -4.81 -9.20
C ASP A 118 -14.32 -3.42 -9.06
N PHE A 119 -14.12 -2.71 -10.16
CA PHE A 119 -13.72 -1.31 -10.13
C PHE A 119 -14.75 -0.43 -9.41
N ARG A 120 -16.04 -0.62 -9.68
CA ARG A 120 -17.12 0.08 -8.96
C ARG A 120 -17.11 -0.24 -7.47
N LYS A 121 -16.95 -1.52 -7.09
CA LYS A 121 -16.85 -1.94 -5.68
C LYS A 121 -15.66 -1.28 -5.00
N LEU A 122 -14.51 -1.22 -5.68
CA LEU A 122 -13.32 -0.57 -5.18
C LEU A 122 -13.56 0.93 -4.92
N ILE A 123 -14.13 1.65 -5.88
CA ILE A 123 -14.51 3.07 -5.73
C ILE A 123 -15.51 3.25 -4.59
N LEU A 124 -16.52 2.38 -4.48
CA LEU A 124 -17.49 2.47 -3.38
C LEU A 124 -16.88 2.14 -2.02
N ALA A 125 -15.93 1.20 -1.96
CA ALA A 125 -15.25 0.82 -0.71
C ALA A 125 -14.30 1.90 -0.21
N THR A 126 -13.76 2.76 -1.09
CA THR A 126 -12.94 3.91 -0.68
C THR A 126 -13.77 4.98 0.03
N GLY A 127 -15.09 4.88 -0.04
CA GLY A 127 -15.97 5.91 0.48
C GLY A 127 -15.85 7.20 -0.33
N LYS A 128 -15.52 8.31 0.35
CA LYS A 128 -15.37 9.62 -0.29
C LYS A 128 -13.91 10.10 -0.33
N ASP A 129 -12.96 9.27 0.10
CA ASP A 129 -11.57 9.70 0.26
C ASP A 129 -10.63 8.94 -0.67
N ILE A 130 -10.13 9.63 -1.69
CA ILE A 130 -9.23 9.09 -2.70
C ILE A 130 -7.90 8.61 -2.11
N ARG A 131 -7.48 9.13 -0.94
CA ARG A 131 -6.23 8.74 -0.29
C ARG A 131 -6.19 7.25 0.04
N VAL A 132 -7.33 6.64 0.31
CA VAL A 132 -7.45 5.18 0.53
C VAL A 132 -6.97 4.41 -0.69
N ILE A 133 -7.34 4.85 -1.91
CA ILE A 133 -6.86 4.23 -3.16
C ILE A 133 -5.36 4.44 -3.33
N LEU A 134 -4.86 5.64 -3.04
CA LEU A 134 -3.44 5.96 -3.20
C LEU A 134 -2.57 5.10 -2.27
N VAL A 135 -2.99 4.92 -1.02
CA VAL A 135 -2.32 4.01 -0.08
C VAL A 135 -2.36 2.58 -0.61
N LYS A 136 -3.51 2.13 -1.13
CA LYS A 136 -3.63 0.76 -1.67
C LYS A 136 -2.81 0.54 -2.95
N LEU A 137 -2.64 1.57 -3.80
CA LEU A 137 -1.74 1.51 -4.95
C LEU A 137 -0.27 1.40 -4.50
N ALA A 138 0.14 2.17 -3.49
CA ALA A 138 1.49 2.10 -2.94
C ALA A 138 1.78 0.72 -2.30
N ASP A 139 0.82 0.16 -1.57
CA ASP A 139 0.87 -1.21 -1.04
C ASP A 139 1.02 -2.23 -2.17
N ARG A 140 0.17 -2.16 -3.19
CA ARG A 140 0.20 -3.05 -4.35
C ARG A 140 1.55 -2.97 -5.09
N LEU A 141 2.08 -1.76 -5.28
CA LEU A 141 3.37 -1.55 -5.91
C LEU A 141 4.51 -2.20 -5.13
N HIS A 142 4.55 -2.02 -3.81
CA HIS A 142 5.58 -2.69 -3.02
C HIS A 142 5.42 -4.22 -3.03
N ASN A 143 4.20 -4.72 -2.98
CA ASN A 143 3.94 -6.17 -3.03
C ASN A 143 4.36 -6.78 -4.37
N ILE A 144 4.12 -6.12 -5.53
CA ILE A 144 4.60 -6.62 -6.82
C ILE A 144 6.13 -6.58 -6.92
N ARG A 145 6.81 -5.58 -6.37
CA ARG A 145 8.28 -5.52 -6.28
C ARG A 145 8.89 -6.71 -5.53
N THR A 146 8.14 -7.27 -4.58
CA THR A 146 8.58 -8.38 -3.74
C THR A 146 7.92 -9.71 -4.09
N ILE A 147 7.23 -9.80 -5.23
CA ILE A 147 6.43 -10.95 -5.65
C ILE A 147 7.23 -12.25 -5.77
N LYS A 148 8.53 -12.15 -6.05
CA LYS A 148 9.42 -13.32 -6.17
C LYS A 148 9.46 -14.20 -4.92
N TYR A 149 9.12 -13.65 -3.75
CA TYR A 149 9.09 -14.39 -2.49
C TYR A 149 7.74 -15.07 -2.21
N LEU A 150 6.71 -14.81 -3.03
CA LEU A 150 5.43 -15.50 -2.90
C LEU A 150 5.50 -16.92 -3.47
N PRO A 151 4.66 -17.85 -2.97
CA PRO A 151 4.44 -19.14 -3.62
C PRO A 151 3.96 -18.97 -5.07
N GLU A 152 4.41 -19.85 -5.97
CA GLU A 152 4.11 -19.76 -7.42
C GLU A 152 2.62 -19.64 -7.72
N GLU A 153 1.79 -20.45 -7.05
CA GLU A 153 0.33 -20.44 -7.20
C GLU A 153 -0.30 -19.05 -6.93
N LYS A 154 0.34 -18.25 -6.06
CA LYS A 154 -0.14 -16.92 -5.69
C LYS A 154 0.38 -15.82 -6.61
N LYS A 155 1.55 -16.03 -7.22
CA LYS A 155 2.18 -15.00 -8.07
C LYS A 155 1.32 -14.64 -9.26
N GLU A 156 0.87 -15.65 -10.01
CA GLU A 156 0.09 -15.44 -11.23
C GLU A 156 -1.23 -14.72 -10.93
N ASN A 157 -1.97 -15.18 -9.92
CA ASN A 157 -3.23 -14.55 -9.52
C ASN A 157 -3.02 -13.10 -9.07
N PHE A 158 -1.96 -12.85 -8.28
CA PHE A 158 -1.62 -11.50 -7.82
C PHE A 158 -1.25 -10.57 -8.99
N ALA A 159 -0.45 -11.07 -9.97
CA ALA A 159 -0.07 -10.32 -11.14
C ALA A 159 -1.27 -10.03 -12.06
N ARG A 160 -2.17 -11.01 -12.29
CA ARG A 160 -3.41 -10.83 -13.05
C ARG A 160 -4.31 -9.77 -12.41
N GLU A 161 -4.58 -9.87 -11.12
CA GLU A 161 -5.36 -8.86 -10.41
C GLU A 161 -4.72 -7.47 -10.51
N THR A 162 -3.40 -7.39 -10.43
CA THR A 162 -2.66 -6.13 -10.53
C THR A 162 -2.79 -5.49 -11.90
N ILE A 163 -2.59 -6.26 -12.99
CA ILE A 163 -2.69 -5.73 -14.36
C ILE A 163 -4.13 -5.40 -14.74
N ASP A 164 -5.11 -6.17 -14.25
CA ASP A 164 -6.51 -6.02 -14.65
C ASP A 164 -7.22 -4.88 -13.90
N LEU A 165 -6.79 -4.56 -12.69
CA LEU A 165 -7.49 -3.58 -11.84
C LEU A 165 -6.60 -2.40 -11.43
N PHE A 166 -5.41 -2.67 -10.87
CA PHE A 166 -4.61 -1.62 -10.24
C PHE A 166 -3.80 -0.78 -11.25
N ALA A 167 -3.32 -1.37 -12.34
CA ALA A 167 -2.64 -0.62 -13.38
C ALA A 167 -3.59 0.37 -14.09
N PRO A 168 -4.81 -0.03 -14.53
CA PRO A 168 -5.80 0.91 -15.07
C PRO A 168 -6.25 1.96 -14.06
N LEU A 169 -6.28 1.63 -12.76
CA LEU A 169 -6.60 2.58 -11.70
C LEU A 169 -5.52 3.67 -11.58
N ALA A 170 -4.25 3.29 -11.57
CA ALA A 170 -3.13 4.22 -11.56
C ALA A 170 -3.12 5.13 -12.78
N ASP A 171 -3.47 4.59 -13.97
CA ASP A 171 -3.62 5.35 -15.19
C ASP A 171 -4.70 6.44 -15.08
N ARG A 172 -5.89 6.07 -14.61
CA ARG A 172 -7.02 7.01 -14.41
C ARG A 172 -6.73 8.10 -13.38
N LEU A 173 -5.85 7.83 -12.41
CA LEU A 173 -5.39 8.81 -11.43
C LEU A 173 -4.21 9.65 -11.94
N GLY A 174 -3.72 9.38 -13.16
CA GLY A 174 -2.60 10.11 -13.75
C GLY A 174 -1.24 9.78 -13.16
N ILE A 175 -1.13 8.68 -12.40
CA ILE A 175 0.13 8.27 -11.75
C ILE A 175 0.85 7.28 -12.67
N TYR A 176 1.30 7.79 -13.82
CA TYR A 176 1.84 6.97 -14.91
C TYR A 176 3.05 6.14 -14.52
N TRP A 177 3.92 6.64 -13.65
CA TRP A 177 5.10 5.89 -13.23
C TRP A 177 4.74 4.65 -12.40
N ILE A 178 3.71 4.74 -11.52
CA ILE A 178 3.18 3.56 -10.81
C ILE A 178 2.57 2.58 -11.81
N ARG A 179 1.72 3.07 -12.72
CA ARG A 179 1.13 2.24 -13.77
C ARG A 179 2.21 1.47 -14.53
N THR A 180 3.21 2.18 -15.07
CA THR A 180 4.27 1.58 -15.88
C THR A 180 5.03 0.50 -15.10
N GLU A 181 5.36 0.76 -13.84
CA GLU A 181 6.07 -0.22 -13.02
C GLU A 181 5.18 -1.43 -12.67
N LEU A 182 3.88 -1.22 -12.41
CA LEU A 182 2.94 -2.32 -12.20
C LEU A 182 2.84 -3.21 -13.45
N GLU A 183 2.69 -2.60 -14.63
CA GLU A 183 2.59 -3.31 -15.92
C GLU A 183 3.89 -4.10 -16.21
N ASP A 184 5.05 -3.48 -16.04
CA ASP A 184 6.36 -4.11 -16.27
C ASP A 184 6.57 -5.32 -15.34
N LYS A 185 6.32 -5.16 -14.04
CA LYS A 185 6.45 -6.25 -13.06
C LYS A 185 5.43 -7.37 -13.27
N CYS A 186 4.22 -7.05 -13.71
CA CYS A 186 3.24 -8.06 -14.06
C CYS A 186 3.66 -8.83 -15.32
N PHE A 187 4.23 -8.14 -16.32
CA PHE A 187 4.72 -8.76 -17.54
C PHE A 187 5.87 -9.75 -17.24
N GLU A 188 6.82 -9.35 -16.38
CA GLU A 188 7.90 -10.24 -15.90
C GLU A 188 7.37 -11.55 -15.32
N VAL A 189 6.24 -11.51 -14.59
CA VAL A 189 5.64 -12.69 -13.96
C VAL A 189 4.78 -13.50 -14.91
N LEU A 190 3.93 -12.83 -15.71
CA LEU A 190 2.93 -13.49 -16.55
C LEU A 190 3.51 -14.01 -17.86
N LYS A 191 4.60 -13.42 -18.35
CA LYS A 191 5.22 -13.70 -19.64
C LYS A 191 6.76 -13.74 -19.54
N PRO A 192 7.33 -14.62 -18.69
CA PRO A 192 8.76 -14.59 -18.35
C PRO A 192 9.68 -14.88 -19.53
N ASN A 193 9.21 -15.60 -20.56
CA ASN A 193 9.99 -15.89 -21.76
C ASN A 193 10.05 -14.69 -22.70
N GLU A 194 8.91 -14.02 -22.90
CA GLU A 194 8.79 -12.82 -23.71
C GLU A 194 9.48 -11.59 -23.06
N TYR A 195 9.55 -11.55 -21.72
CA TYR A 195 10.23 -10.48 -20.98
C TYR A 195 11.75 -10.52 -21.09
N LYS A 196 12.35 -11.68 -21.43
CA LYS A 196 13.80 -11.86 -21.55
C LYS A 196 14.33 -11.59 -22.97
N GLU A 197 13.48 -11.45 -23.96
CA GLU A 197 13.80 -11.10 -25.35
C GLU A 197 13.93 -9.57 -25.53
#